data_52744a8bdb0083a3b667c7256260c12a
#
_entry.id   52744a8bdb0083a3b667c7256260c12a
#
_cell.length_a   1.000
_cell.length_b   1.000
_cell.length_c   1.000
_cell.angle_alpha   90.00
_cell.angle_beta   90.00
_cell.angle_gamma   90.00
#
_symmetry.space_group_name_H-M   'P 1'
#
loop_
_entity.id
_entity.type
_entity.pdbx_description
1 polymer ?
#
loop_
_entity_poly.entity_id
_entity_poly.type
_entity_poly.pdbx_seq_one_letter_code
_entity_poly.pdbx_strand_id
1 'polypeptide(L)' 'MKYPAIIKKEKDGYSVSFPDFKGGKFGLCVSCGDTLEEAKKNAEEALRLHVLGLLKDGGKLPTPSIAINIKV' A
#
# COMPACT_ATOMS: atom_id res chain seq x y z
N MET A 1 -2.13 -11.28 5.83
CA MET A 1 -2.53 -10.93 4.47
C MET A 1 -1.51 -9.98 3.87
N LYS A 2 -1.03 -10.28 2.69
CA LYS A 2 0.00 -9.47 2.03
C LYS A 2 -0.51 -8.84 0.76
N TYR A 3 -0.26 -7.56 0.60
CA TYR A 3 -0.61 -6.84 -0.61
C TYR A 3 0.65 -6.36 -1.32
N PRO A 4 0.68 -6.40 -2.65
CA PRO A 4 1.82 -5.88 -3.38
C PRO A 4 1.93 -4.37 -3.19
N ALA A 5 3.16 -3.89 -3.09
CA ALA A 5 3.45 -2.48 -2.92
C ALA A 5 4.39 -2.03 -4.03
N ILE A 6 4.18 -0.81 -4.49
CA ILE A 6 5.06 -0.17 -5.46
C ILE A 6 5.90 0.84 -4.72
N ILE A 7 7.22 0.67 -4.78
CA ILE A 7 8.15 1.57 -4.13
C ILE A 7 8.79 2.43 -5.20
N LYS A 8 8.69 3.74 -5.02
CA LYS A 8 9.26 4.69 -5.97
C LYS A 8 10.26 5.58 -5.25
N LYS A 9 11.44 5.71 -5.82
CA LYS A 9 12.44 6.62 -5.28
C LYS A 9 12.11 8.04 -5.70
N GLU A 10 12.00 8.93 -4.72
CA GLU A 10 11.74 10.33 -4.95
C GLU A 10 13.01 11.13 -4.71
N LYS A 11 12.98 12.41 -5.02
CA LYS A 11 14.12 13.29 -4.84
C LYS A 11 14.61 13.32 -3.39
N ASP A 12 13.69 13.38 -2.46
CA ASP A 12 14.00 13.53 -1.04
C ASP A 12 13.61 12.31 -0.19
N GLY A 13 13.45 11.14 -0.83
CA GLY A 13 13.09 9.97 -0.08
C GLY A 13 12.44 8.90 -0.95
N TYR A 14 11.52 8.17 -0.36
CA TYR A 14 10.82 7.08 -1.04
C TYR A 14 9.32 7.18 -0.81
N SER A 15 8.54 6.77 -1.78
CA SER A 15 7.10 6.64 -1.63
C SER A 15 6.71 5.18 -1.84
N VAL A 16 5.66 4.77 -1.14
CA VAL A 16 5.13 3.41 -1.25
C VAL A 16 3.63 3.51 -1.49
N SER A 17 3.14 2.79 -2.48
CA SER A 17 1.71 2.76 -2.75
C SER A 17 1.24 1.32 -2.86
N PHE A 18 -0.03 1.12 -2.55
CA PHE A 18 -0.67 -0.18 -2.64
C PHE A 18 -1.75 -0.13 -3.72
N PRO A 19 -1.44 -0.59 -4.93
CA PRO A 19 -2.37 -0.42 -6.05
C PRO A 19 -3.71 -1.15 -5.88
N ASP A 20 -3.78 -2.17 -5.02
CA ASP A 20 -5.04 -2.86 -4.78
C ASP A 20 -6.04 -2.01 -3.99
N PHE A 21 -5.56 -0.95 -3.34
CA PHE A 21 -6.40 -0.04 -2.56
C PHE A 21 -6.60 1.27 -3.31
N LYS A 22 -7.13 1.20 -4.50
CA LYS A 22 -7.41 2.42 -5.27
C LYS A 22 -8.89 2.64 -5.43
N GLY A 23 -9.27 3.90 -5.41
CA GLY A 23 -10.66 4.29 -5.48
C GLY A 23 -11.36 4.11 -4.16
N GLY A 24 -12.67 4.20 -4.19
CA GLY A 24 -13.47 4.02 -3.00
C GLY A 24 -13.39 5.19 -2.03
N LYS A 25 -13.93 4.97 -0.85
CA LYS A 25 -14.09 6.02 0.16
C LYS A 25 -12.78 6.57 0.70
N PHE A 26 -11.80 5.71 0.87
CA PHE A 26 -10.53 6.10 1.45
C PHE A 26 -9.44 6.40 0.42
N GLY A 27 -9.75 6.20 -0.85
CA GLY A 27 -8.81 6.47 -1.92
C GLY A 27 -7.62 5.52 -1.93
N LEU A 28 -6.52 6.00 -2.50
CA LEU A 28 -5.30 5.23 -2.64
C LEU A 28 -4.52 5.19 -1.34
N CYS A 29 -4.07 4.01 -0.94
CA CYS A 29 -3.22 3.88 0.24
C CYS A 29 -1.78 4.19 -0.16
N VAL A 30 -1.24 5.29 0.35
CA VAL A 30 0.10 5.77 0.00
C VAL A 30 0.85 6.15 1.27
N SER A 31 2.13 5.88 1.29
CA SER A 31 3.00 6.28 2.40
C SER A 31 4.36 6.74 1.86
N CYS A 32 5.18 7.30 2.72
CA CYS A 32 6.51 7.78 2.34
C CYS A 32 7.46 7.73 3.53
N GLY A 33 8.73 7.93 3.24
CA GLY A 33 9.78 7.99 4.25
C GLY A 33 11.06 8.51 3.64
N ASP A 34 11.98 8.99 4.47
CA ASP A 34 13.26 9.52 4.01
C ASP A 34 14.22 8.40 3.57
N THR A 35 14.10 7.24 4.18
CA THR A 35 14.88 6.08 3.81
C THR A 35 13.95 4.96 3.38
N LEU A 36 14.50 3.97 2.68
CA LEU A 36 13.71 2.82 2.26
C LEU A 36 13.12 2.07 3.45
N GLU A 37 13.90 1.87 4.50
CA GLU A 37 13.43 1.20 5.71
C GLU A 37 12.30 1.97 6.37
N GLU A 38 12.45 3.27 6.47
CA GLU A 38 11.44 4.13 7.05
C GLU A 38 10.16 4.13 6.22
N ALA A 39 10.31 4.20 4.89
CA ALA A 39 9.17 4.15 3.99
C ALA A 39 8.40 2.83 4.12
N LYS A 40 9.12 1.71 4.24
CA LYS A 40 8.50 0.40 4.43
C LYS A 40 7.75 0.32 5.75
N LYS A 41 8.36 0.79 6.82
CA LYS A 41 7.74 0.79 8.14
C LYS A 41 6.48 1.62 8.15
N ASN A 42 6.57 2.82 7.59
CA ASN A 42 5.43 3.71 7.52
C ASN A 42 4.32 3.12 6.62
N ALA A 43 4.71 2.43 5.56
CA ALA A 43 3.75 1.79 4.67
C ALA A 43 2.99 0.67 5.35
N GLU A 44 3.68 -0.16 6.14
CA GLU A 44 3.03 -1.23 6.89
C GLU A 44 2.00 -0.68 7.86
N GLU A 45 2.37 0.38 8.56
CA GLU A 45 1.48 1.03 9.50
C GLU A 45 0.29 1.67 8.79
N ALA A 46 0.54 2.36 7.68
CA ALA A 46 -0.51 2.98 6.89
C ALA A 46 -1.49 1.94 6.35
N LEU A 47 -0.96 0.82 5.85
CA LEU A 47 -1.79 -0.25 5.34
C LEU A 47 -2.67 -0.84 6.45
N ARG A 48 -2.09 -1.06 7.63
CA ARG A 48 -2.83 -1.59 8.78
C ARG A 48 -3.99 -0.67 9.14
N LEU A 49 -3.73 0.62 9.23
CA LEU A 49 -4.77 1.58 9.56
C LEU A 49 -5.85 1.65 8.48
N HIS A 50 -5.44 1.57 7.23
CA HIS A 50 -6.37 1.59 6.10
C HIS A 50 -7.30 0.36 6.13
N VAL A 51 -6.72 -0.80 6.38
CA VAL A 51 -7.49 -2.05 6.48
C VAL A 51 -8.48 -1.98 7.65
N LEU A 52 -8.02 -1.52 8.80
CA LEU A 52 -8.88 -1.38 9.97
C LEU A 52 -10.02 -0.41 9.70
N GLY A 53 -9.75 0.70 9.01
CA GLY A 53 -10.76 1.67 8.66
C GLY A 53 -11.82 1.08 7.73
N LEU A 54 -11.40 0.31 6.74
CA LEU A 54 -12.32 -0.34 5.83
C LEU A 54 -13.22 -1.35 6.56
N LEU A 55 -12.64 -2.17 7.42
CA LEU A 55 -13.40 -3.17 8.17
C LEU A 55 -14.38 -2.52 9.14
N LYS A 56 -13.97 -1.43 9.76
CA LYS A 56 -14.82 -0.71 10.70
C LYS A 56 -16.04 -0.12 10.02
N ASP A 57 -15.89 0.34 8.78
CA ASP A 57 -16.99 0.90 8.00
C ASP A 57 -17.83 -0.17 7.30
N GLY A 58 -17.53 -1.44 7.51
CA GLY A 58 -18.25 -2.52 6.86
C GLY A 58 -17.84 -2.75 5.42
N GLY A 59 -16.73 -2.17 5.00
CA GLY A 59 -16.22 -2.34 3.65
C GLY A 59 -15.56 -3.69 3.46
N LYS A 60 -15.35 -4.04 2.19
CA LYS A 60 -14.65 -5.27 1.84
C LYS A 60 -13.21 -4.97 1.51
N LEU A 61 -12.32 -5.83 1.95
CA LEU A 61 -10.92 -5.72 1.57
C LEU A 61 -10.74 -6.18 0.12
N PRO A 62 -9.88 -5.49 -0.64
CA PRO A 62 -9.60 -5.97 -1.99
C PRO A 62 -8.84 -7.30 -1.94
N THR A 63 -9.00 -8.09 -2.97
CA THR A 63 -8.26 -9.33 -3.11
C THR A 63 -6.82 -8.96 -3.47
N PRO A 64 -5.81 -9.47 -2.74
CA PRO A 64 -4.43 -9.16 -3.08
C PRO A 64 -4.08 -9.64 -4.48
N SER A 65 -3.43 -8.78 -5.24
CA SER A 65 -2.93 -9.14 -6.54
C SER A 65 -1.76 -10.10 -6.39
N ILE A 66 -1.69 -11.07 -7.28
CA ILE A 66 -0.57 -11.99 -7.30
C ILE A 66 0.40 -11.51 -8.37
N ALA A 67 1.61 -11.17 -7.93
CA ALA A 67 2.64 -10.78 -8.87
C ALA A 67 3.18 -12.05 -9.53
N ILE A 68 2.80 -12.29 -10.76
CA ILE A 68 3.30 -13.43 -11.53
C ILE A 68 4.34 -12.90 -12.49
N ASN A 69 5.55 -13.38 -12.36
CA ASN A 69 6.59 -13.06 -13.32
C ASN A 69 6.42 -13.93 -14.55
N ILE A 70 5.83 -13.35 -15.56
CA ILE A 70 5.66 -14.03 -16.83
C ILE A 70 6.83 -13.65 -17.71
N LYS A 71 7.64 -14.62 -18.03
CA LYS A 71 8.70 -14.39 -18.99
C LYS A 71 8.13 -14.48 -20.39
N VAL A 72 8.34 -13.43 -21.09
CA VAL A 72 7.89 -13.33 -22.47
C VAL A 72 9.08 -13.62 -23.40
#